data_eef87c2bb243c57ce2caa69004b8b5fe
#
_entry.id   eef87c2bb243c57ce2caa69004b8b5fe
#
_cell.length_a   1.000
_cell.length_b   1.000
_cell.length_c   1.000
_cell.angle_alpha   90.00
_cell.angle_beta   90.00
_cell.angle_gamma   90.00
#
_symmetry.space_group_name_H-M   'P 1'
#
loop_
_entity.id
_entity.type
_entity.pdbx_description
1 polymer ?
#
loop_
_entity_poly.entity_id
_entity_poly.type
_entity_poly.pdbx_seq_one_letter_code
_entity_poly.pdbx_strand_id
1 'polypeptide(L)'
;MPSVASAAVPTPRRPFRTRLVVAALATLAVLAGCSEGATTTVSRQSPERGTPDAGAAGSELSWAGCTDDMAAAAGLECATLEVPLDPAQPEGEQIELALARKRFTGPDDQRIGSLVFNPGGPGGSGIEFLASAAVMVPQELGDRFDMVSFDPRGVGDSSPVRCIDDATKDEQLTGDLSPDTEEELQRAIEDQQEFIDGCRTNSPELLEHMSTADVAADLDRIREAVGDETLSYVGFSYGTSIGSVYASLFPDKVRALVLDGSVSPDAAPEEEVIAQGRGFERTLQSFIEHCNADPECALAPDAAGTIDRVRAELAQDPVEVEDPTGTRAMGSDLFDLALGTALYDTTVWGTAARAISDVRGGGAELLFALADQQTGRQPDGSYDNSSDAQSMVACADQEERPTLEAGRAAAERIAAALPELGQTFAWGALACLDWPEAANPLPRIDAADAPPILVVGTLGDPATPYEWSEEMTAALGSARLLTYEGDGHTAFLRGGPCVDDAVTAYLLDGTLPAEGTRCPAQEDSVSFAGLRDEIVSQFVDIGLPQQVAECVVDGAIGEVGEVEFDRMVLTRDEELQAIVQQHSMRCALGG
;
A
#
# COMPACT_ATOMS: atom_id res chain seq x y z
N MET A 1 -19.02 -50.57 -35.38
CA MET A 1 -19.51 -49.73 -34.26
C MET A 1 -18.66 -50.05 -33.03
N PRO A 2 -17.74 -49.22 -32.65
CA PRO A 2 -17.17 -49.26 -31.29
C PRO A 2 -17.73 -48.10 -30.48
N SER A 3 -18.06 -48.40 -29.24
CA SER A 3 -18.57 -47.57 -28.15
C SER A 3 -17.65 -46.39 -27.85
N VAL A 4 -18.22 -45.17 -27.83
CA VAL A 4 -17.52 -43.95 -27.37
C VAL A 4 -17.71 -43.85 -25.87
N ALA A 5 -16.59 -43.95 -25.13
CA ALA A 5 -16.55 -43.66 -23.69
C ALA A 5 -16.66 -42.14 -23.49
N SER A 6 -17.67 -41.75 -22.71
CA SER A 6 -17.90 -40.38 -22.27
C SER A 6 -16.80 -39.99 -21.28
N ALA A 7 -15.93 -39.07 -21.67
CA ALA A 7 -15.01 -38.43 -20.76
C ALA A 7 -15.79 -37.40 -19.92
N ALA A 8 -15.69 -37.53 -18.61
CA ALA A 8 -16.25 -36.56 -17.65
C ALA A 8 -15.50 -35.21 -17.81
N VAL A 9 -16.27 -34.15 -18.08
CA VAL A 9 -15.80 -32.77 -18.10
C VAL A 9 -15.52 -32.39 -16.65
N PRO A 10 -14.33 -31.88 -16.31
CA PRO A 10 -14.08 -31.35 -14.99
C PRO A 10 -14.92 -30.09 -14.77
N THR A 11 -15.60 -30.02 -13.64
CA THR A 11 -16.32 -28.83 -13.19
C THR A 11 -15.34 -27.66 -13.04
N PRO A 12 -15.65 -26.47 -13.54
CA PRO A 12 -14.79 -25.30 -13.37
C PRO A 12 -14.69 -24.96 -11.87
N ARG A 13 -13.46 -24.89 -11.37
CA ARG A 13 -13.16 -24.29 -10.05
C ARG A 13 -13.50 -22.81 -10.15
N ARG A 14 -14.26 -22.29 -9.19
CA ARG A 14 -14.64 -20.88 -9.12
C ARG A 14 -13.38 -20.00 -9.02
N PRO A 15 -13.34 -18.83 -9.69
CA PRO A 15 -12.22 -17.92 -9.62
C PRO A 15 -12.07 -17.31 -8.21
N PHE A 16 -10.83 -17.14 -7.80
CA PHE A 16 -10.43 -16.47 -6.56
C PHE A 16 -10.74 -14.96 -6.71
N ARG A 17 -11.59 -14.43 -5.85
CA ARG A 17 -11.89 -12.99 -5.80
C ARG A 17 -11.01 -12.30 -4.75
N THR A 18 -10.63 -11.07 -5.01
CA THR A 18 -9.75 -10.20 -4.22
C THR A 18 -10.19 -10.04 -2.76
N ARG A 19 -9.26 -10.10 -1.79
CA ARG A 19 -9.53 -10.28 -0.35
C ARG A 19 -9.11 -9.07 0.50
N LEU A 20 -9.42 -7.85 0.08
CA LEU A 20 -8.84 -6.62 0.65
C LEU A 20 -9.39 -6.16 2.01
N VAL A 21 -10.55 -6.65 2.45
CA VAL A 21 -11.25 -6.12 3.64
C VAL A 21 -11.31 -7.08 4.83
N VAL A 22 -10.84 -8.32 4.70
CA VAL A 22 -11.13 -9.39 5.68
C VAL A 22 -10.16 -9.44 6.87
N ALA A 23 -9.01 -8.77 6.83
CA ALA A 23 -8.05 -8.86 7.93
C ALA A 23 -8.61 -8.34 9.27
N ALA A 24 -9.45 -7.32 9.24
CA ALA A 24 -10.13 -6.78 10.42
C ALA A 24 -11.32 -7.63 10.91
N LEU A 25 -11.80 -8.58 10.09
CA LEU A 25 -13.04 -9.31 10.34
C LEU A 25 -12.85 -10.83 10.63
N ALA A 26 -11.66 -11.37 10.43
CA ALA A 26 -11.38 -12.81 10.51
C ALA A 26 -11.32 -13.40 11.93
N THR A 27 -11.31 -12.59 13.00
CA THR A 27 -11.23 -13.07 14.39
C THR A 27 -12.52 -13.75 14.93
N LEU A 28 -13.54 -13.90 14.11
CA LEU A 28 -14.89 -14.31 14.53
C LEU A 28 -15.22 -15.81 14.48
N ALA A 29 -14.36 -16.63 13.90
CA ALA A 29 -14.72 -18.04 13.61
C ALA A 29 -14.37 -19.07 14.71
N VAL A 30 -13.77 -18.69 15.88
CA VAL A 30 -13.20 -19.67 16.83
C VAL A 30 -13.90 -19.75 18.20
N LEU A 31 -14.96 -19.00 18.48
CA LEU A 31 -15.61 -19.02 19.79
C LEU A 31 -17.00 -19.70 19.83
N ALA A 32 -17.08 -20.93 19.32
CA ALA A 32 -18.22 -21.82 19.64
C ALA A 32 -17.71 -23.08 20.36
N GLY A 33 -17.45 -22.97 21.65
CA GLY A 33 -17.08 -24.12 22.47
C GLY A 33 -16.91 -23.84 23.96
N CYS A 34 -17.99 -24.04 24.72
CA CYS A 34 -18.04 -24.37 26.15
C CYS A 34 -17.77 -23.31 27.22
N SER A 35 -18.88 -22.94 27.85
CA SER A 35 -18.97 -22.31 29.18
C SER A 35 -18.49 -23.23 30.29
N GLU A 36 -17.74 -22.72 31.28
CA GLU A 36 -18.02 -22.87 32.71
C GLU A 36 -17.06 -21.99 33.52
N GLY A 37 -17.61 -21.28 34.48
CA GLY A 37 -16.97 -20.17 35.16
C GLY A 37 -15.91 -20.54 36.20
N ALA A 38 -14.97 -19.62 36.38
CA ALA A 38 -14.27 -19.42 37.65
C ALA A 38 -13.72 -17.97 37.66
N THR A 39 -14.27 -17.17 38.58
CA THR A 39 -13.71 -15.86 38.95
C THR A 39 -12.38 -16.04 39.65
N THR A 40 -11.31 -15.53 39.07
CA THR A 40 -10.04 -15.38 39.78
C THR A 40 -9.55 -13.94 39.61
N THR A 41 -9.47 -13.23 40.72
CA THR A 41 -8.85 -11.91 40.84
C THR A 41 -7.35 -12.02 40.61
N VAL A 42 -6.85 -11.36 39.55
CA VAL A 42 -5.41 -11.25 39.30
C VAL A 42 -4.93 -9.90 39.80
N SER A 43 -4.06 -9.93 40.79
CA SER A 43 -3.31 -8.78 41.28
C SER A 43 -2.18 -8.45 40.28
N ARG A 44 -2.13 -7.19 39.85
CA ARG A 44 -1.01 -6.64 39.06
C ARG A 44 0.28 -6.68 39.88
N GLN A 45 1.24 -7.48 39.44
CA GLN A 45 2.64 -7.31 39.80
C GLN A 45 3.39 -6.84 38.55
N SER A 46 4.03 -5.67 38.65
CA SER A 46 4.94 -5.14 37.64
C SER A 46 6.17 -6.06 37.51
N PRO A 47 6.65 -6.37 36.30
CA PRO A 47 7.90 -7.11 36.14
C PRO A 47 9.10 -6.22 36.48
N GLU A 48 10.00 -6.74 37.32
CA GLU A 48 11.30 -6.14 37.60
C GLU A 48 12.18 -6.18 36.36
N ARG A 49 12.80 -5.05 36.02
CA ARG A 49 13.81 -4.94 34.97
C ARG A 49 15.06 -5.76 35.35
N GLY A 50 15.27 -6.83 34.60
CA GLY A 50 16.57 -7.51 34.57
C GLY A 50 17.56 -6.68 33.78
N THR A 51 18.75 -6.49 34.33
CA THR A 51 19.90 -5.84 33.67
C THR A 51 20.36 -6.67 32.49
N PRO A 52 20.60 -6.06 31.29
CA PRO A 52 21.13 -6.78 30.14
C PRO A 52 22.61 -7.16 30.38
N ASP A 53 22.91 -8.41 30.09
CA ASP A 53 24.28 -8.93 30.03
C ASP A 53 24.95 -8.45 28.74
N ALA A 54 26.04 -7.72 28.85
CA ALA A 54 26.78 -7.22 27.69
C ALA A 54 27.68 -8.32 27.13
N GLY A 55 27.30 -8.86 25.94
CA GLY A 55 28.15 -9.83 25.26
C GLY A 55 27.71 -10.25 23.89
N ALA A 56 28.42 -9.78 22.89
CA ALA A 56 28.55 -10.30 21.52
C ALA A 56 27.55 -9.84 20.45
N ALA A 57 28.09 -9.39 19.34
CA ALA A 57 27.44 -8.96 18.09
C ALA A 57 26.43 -10.00 17.57
N GLY A 58 25.18 -9.52 17.33
CA GLY A 58 24.04 -10.29 16.89
C GLY A 58 22.96 -10.27 17.97
N SER A 59 22.24 -9.14 18.16
CA SER A 59 21.11 -9.09 19.08
C SER A 59 20.01 -10.01 18.53
N GLU A 60 19.77 -11.15 19.18
CA GLU A 60 18.58 -11.94 18.92
C GLU A 60 17.34 -11.05 19.13
N LEU A 61 16.52 -10.92 18.09
CA LEU A 61 15.25 -10.18 18.15
C LEU A 61 14.36 -10.74 19.26
N SER A 62 13.88 -9.88 20.14
CA SER A 62 12.97 -10.24 21.22
C SER A 62 11.52 -10.11 20.74
N TRP A 63 11.00 -11.15 20.14
CA TRP A 63 9.63 -11.19 19.65
C TRP A 63 8.61 -11.30 20.79
N ALA A 64 7.58 -10.45 20.76
CA ALA A 64 6.44 -10.46 21.68
C ALA A 64 5.14 -10.22 20.90
N GLY A 65 3.99 -10.45 21.50
CA GLY A 65 2.71 -10.07 20.87
C GLY A 65 2.68 -8.56 20.61
N CYS A 66 2.22 -8.16 19.42
CA CYS A 66 2.10 -6.75 19.05
C CYS A 66 1.13 -6.02 19.97
N THR A 67 1.36 -4.73 20.18
CA THR A 67 0.49 -3.85 20.98
C THR A 67 -0.54 -3.12 20.14
N ASP A 68 -0.30 -2.99 18.85
CA ASP A 68 -1.27 -2.50 17.88
C ASP A 68 -2.43 -3.51 17.75
N ASP A 69 -3.68 -3.01 17.75
CA ASP A 69 -4.86 -3.86 17.81
C ASP A 69 -5.05 -4.68 16.52
N MET A 70 -4.74 -4.12 15.35
CA MET A 70 -4.84 -4.83 14.05
C MET A 70 -3.77 -5.90 13.92
N ALA A 71 -2.52 -5.58 14.24
CA ALA A 71 -1.42 -6.54 14.22
C ALA A 71 -1.62 -7.66 15.25
N ALA A 72 -2.12 -7.33 16.45
CA ALA A 72 -2.48 -8.31 17.48
C ALA A 72 -3.63 -9.21 17.04
N ALA A 73 -4.67 -8.66 16.39
CA ALA A 73 -5.81 -9.43 15.85
C ALA A 73 -5.37 -10.36 14.71
N ALA A 74 -4.40 -9.95 13.88
CA ALA A 74 -3.79 -10.79 12.86
C ALA A 74 -2.88 -11.90 13.44
N GLY A 75 -2.63 -11.87 14.77
CA GLY A 75 -1.77 -12.82 15.46
C GLY A 75 -0.29 -12.63 15.16
N LEU A 76 0.13 -11.40 14.94
CA LEU A 76 1.52 -11.06 14.70
C LEU A 76 2.33 -10.98 16.00
N GLU A 77 3.63 -11.24 15.88
CA GLU A 77 4.63 -10.95 16.91
C GLU A 77 5.46 -9.76 16.43
N CYS A 78 5.71 -8.80 17.33
CA CYS A 78 6.48 -7.59 17.07
C CYS A 78 7.84 -7.62 17.78
N ALA A 79 8.82 -6.92 17.21
CA ALA A 79 10.15 -6.74 17.79
C ALA A 79 10.72 -5.38 17.33
N THR A 80 11.73 -4.90 18.07
CA THR A 80 12.51 -3.71 17.71
C THR A 80 13.95 -4.12 17.37
N LEU A 81 14.53 -3.53 16.34
CA LEU A 81 15.92 -3.72 15.92
C LEU A 81 16.64 -2.36 15.94
N GLU A 82 17.75 -2.28 16.64
CA GLU A 82 18.66 -1.13 16.53
C GLU A 82 19.53 -1.26 15.29
N VAL A 83 19.58 -0.20 14.47
CA VAL A 83 20.42 -0.11 13.27
C VAL A 83 21.19 1.20 13.25
N PRO A 84 22.37 1.28 12.61
CA PRO A 84 23.09 2.53 12.46
C PRO A 84 22.27 3.59 11.71
N LEU A 85 22.23 4.82 12.19
CA LEU A 85 21.69 5.96 11.46
C LEU A 85 22.41 6.11 10.12
N ASP A 86 23.74 6.13 10.13
CA ASP A 86 24.57 6.10 8.93
C ASP A 86 25.19 4.70 8.76
N PRO A 87 24.79 3.93 7.73
CA PRO A 87 25.35 2.60 7.45
C PRO A 87 26.88 2.60 7.27
N ALA A 88 27.47 3.73 6.86
CA ALA A 88 28.91 3.89 6.73
C ALA A 88 29.62 4.04 8.09
N GLN A 89 28.87 4.29 9.17
CA GLN A 89 29.34 4.46 10.54
C GLN A 89 28.65 3.49 11.50
N PRO A 90 28.89 2.17 11.39
CA PRO A 90 28.13 1.15 12.12
C PRO A 90 28.22 1.22 13.65
N GLU A 91 29.25 1.87 14.20
CA GLU A 91 29.42 2.14 15.64
C GLU A 91 28.91 3.55 16.03
N GLY A 92 28.29 4.28 15.09
CA GLY A 92 27.78 5.64 15.29
C GLY A 92 26.44 5.67 16.01
N GLU A 93 25.69 6.73 15.77
CA GLU A 93 24.31 6.89 16.25
C GLU A 93 23.42 5.77 15.72
N GLN A 94 22.50 5.29 16.57
CA GLN A 94 21.59 4.20 16.25
C GLN A 94 20.16 4.72 16.24
N ILE A 95 19.34 4.14 15.36
CA ILE A 95 17.89 4.31 15.30
C ILE A 95 17.19 2.98 15.52
N GLU A 96 15.92 3.03 15.88
CA GLU A 96 15.10 1.85 16.09
C GLU A 96 14.21 1.57 14.88
N LEU A 97 14.18 0.32 14.43
CA LEU A 97 13.23 -0.19 13.43
C LEU A 97 12.21 -1.09 14.11
N ALA A 98 10.94 -0.87 13.82
CA ALA A 98 9.84 -1.74 14.23
C ALA A 98 9.64 -2.86 13.20
N LEU A 99 9.55 -4.10 13.68
CA LEU A 99 9.35 -5.29 12.86
C LEU A 99 8.12 -6.04 13.33
N ALA A 100 7.41 -6.67 12.39
CA ALA A 100 6.38 -7.65 12.69
C ALA A 100 6.64 -8.96 11.96
N ARG A 101 6.19 -10.07 12.55
CA ARG A 101 6.18 -11.37 11.88
C ARG A 101 4.94 -12.17 12.15
N LYS A 102 4.55 -12.97 11.17
CA LYS A 102 3.66 -14.12 11.33
C LYS A 102 4.48 -15.39 11.17
N ARG A 103 4.53 -16.21 12.20
CA ARG A 103 5.31 -17.45 12.16
C ARG A 103 4.78 -18.42 11.13
N PHE A 104 5.69 -19.15 10.50
CA PHE A 104 5.33 -20.26 9.59
C PHE A 104 4.50 -21.32 10.34
N THR A 105 3.66 -22.04 9.58
CA THR A 105 2.69 -23.02 10.13
C THR A 105 3.02 -24.47 9.78
N GLY A 106 3.99 -24.68 8.93
CA GLY A 106 4.42 -26.03 8.50
C GLY A 106 5.37 -26.73 9.47
N PRO A 107 5.86 -27.93 9.10
CA PRO A 107 6.85 -28.67 9.88
C PRO A 107 8.21 -27.94 9.93
N ASP A 108 8.88 -27.96 11.10
CA ASP A 108 10.16 -27.25 11.34
C ASP A 108 11.25 -27.62 10.32
N ASP A 109 11.31 -28.89 9.89
CA ASP A 109 12.28 -29.38 8.91
C ASP A 109 12.00 -28.92 7.47
N GLN A 110 10.90 -28.25 7.24
CA GLN A 110 10.50 -27.70 5.94
C GLN A 110 10.61 -26.17 5.88
N ARG A 111 10.92 -25.51 6.99
CA ARG A 111 11.12 -24.06 7.01
C ARG A 111 12.29 -23.67 6.09
N ILE A 112 12.05 -22.70 5.19
CA ILE A 112 13.06 -22.16 4.27
C ILE A 112 13.83 -21.01 4.95
N GLY A 113 13.12 -20.10 5.62
CA GLY A 113 13.65 -18.89 6.22
C GLY A 113 12.54 -17.88 6.46
N SER A 114 12.88 -16.59 6.38
CA SER A 114 11.93 -15.49 6.41
C SER A 114 11.62 -15.02 4.99
N LEU A 115 10.38 -14.62 4.73
CA LEU A 115 9.96 -13.90 3.54
C LEU A 115 9.62 -12.48 3.98
N VAL A 116 10.47 -11.54 3.60
CA VAL A 116 10.31 -10.14 3.98
C VAL A 116 9.46 -9.41 2.96
N PHE A 117 8.46 -8.65 3.44
CA PHE A 117 7.56 -7.85 2.61
C PHE A 117 7.80 -6.36 2.82
N ASN A 118 7.63 -5.57 1.77
CA ASN A 118 7.51 -4.13 1.86
C ASN A 118 6.41 -3.63 0.90
N PRO A 119 5.42 -2.88 1.41
CA PRO A 119 4.27 -2.42 0.61
C PRO A 119 4.62 -1.29 -0.38
N GLY A 120 5.70 -0.57 -0.15
CA GLY A 120 6.04 0.62 -0.91
C GLY A 120 5.58 1.91 -0.26
N GLY A 121 5.05 2.78 -1.06
CA GLY A 121 4.74 4.17 -0.76
C GLY A 121 5.61 5.09 -1.62
N PRO A 122 6.79 5.60 -1.13
CA PRO A 122 7.43 5.41 0.17
C PRO A 122 6.55 5.90 1.33
N GLY A 123 6.90 5.53 2.56
CA GLY A 123 6.15 5.95 3.76
C GLY A 123 5.07 4.96 4.23
N GLY A 124 4.78 3.90 3.49
CA GLY A 124 3.84 2.86 3.90
C GLY A 124 4.37 2.00 5.06
N SER A 125 3.55 1.81 6.12
CA SER A 125 3.87 0.90 7.21
C SER A 125 3.87 -0.55 6.76
N GLY A 126 5.00 -1.24 6.95
CA GLY A 126 5.10 -2.67 6.69
C GLY A 126 4.34 -3.51 7.71
N ILE A 127 4.20 -3.03 8.94
CA ILE A 127 3.47 -3.72 10.01
C ILE A 127 1.97 -3.74 9.69
N GLU A 128 1.40 -2.60 9.31
CA GLU A 128 -0.02 -2.52 8.90
C GLU A 128 -0.28 -3.35 7.63
N PHE A 129 0.63 -3.27 6.67
CA PHE A 129 0.56 -4.11 5.48
C PHE A 129 0.52 -5.59 5.84
N LEU A 130 1.46 -6.09 6.67
CA LEU A 130 1.49 -7.50 7.04
C LEU A 130 0.24 -7.92 7.81
N ALA A 131 -0.28 -7.05 8.68
CA ALA A 131 -1.51 -7.30 9.43
C ALA A 131 -2.71 -7.53 8.49
N SER A 132 -2.79 -6.79 7.39
CA SER A 132 -3.85 -6.93 6.39
C SER A 132 -3.58 -8.03 5.36
N ALA A 133 -2.34 -8.14 4.88
CA ALA A 133 -1.97 -9.04 3.78
C ALA A 133 -1.73 -10.50 4.19
N ALA A 134 -1.42 -10.76 5.47
CA ALA A 134 -1.02 -12.09 5.94
C ALA A 134 -2.07 -13.20 5.74
N VAL A 135 -3.34 -12.84 5.53
CA VAL A 135 -4.42 -13.80 5.23
C VAL A 135 -4.59 -14.05 3.72
N MET A 136 -4.01 -13.18 2.88
CA MET A 136 -4.06 -13.27 1.43
C MET A 136 -2.87 -14.05 0.87
N VAL A 137 -1.76 -14.10 1.61
CA VAL A 137 -0.56 -14.84 1.19
C VAL A 137 -0.90 -16.32 1.02
N PRO A 138 -0.54 -16.95 -0.13
CA PRO A 138 -0.74 -18.38 -0.35
C PRO A 138 -0.25 -19.22 0.82
N GLN A 139 -1.07 -20.17 1.27
CA GLN A 139 -0.77 -21.00 2.44
C GLN A 139 0.56 -21.77 2.27
N GLU A 140 0.89 -22.16 1.05
CA GLU A 140 2.14 -22.83 0.71
C GLU A 140 3.38 -22.01 1.10
N LEU A 141 3.30 -20.67 1.00
CA LEU A 141 4.35 -19.76 1.49
C LEU A 141 4.34 -19.68 3.02
N GLY A 142 3.16 -19.52 3.63
CA GLY A 142 2.99 -19.48 5.09
C GLY A 142 3.41 -20.79 5.80
N ASP A 143 3.37 -21.93 5.10
CA ASP A 143 3.86 -23.22 5.61
C ASP A 143 5.40 -23.35 5.53
N ARG A 144 6.09 -22.44 4.84
CA ARG A 144 7.53 -22.57 4.56
C ARG A 144 8.36 -21.37 5.03
N PHE A 145 7.75 -20.21 5.23
CA PHE A 145 8.42 -18.98 5.65
C PHE A 145 7.77 -18.37 6.88
N ASP A 146 8.58 -17.81 7.76
CA ASP A 146 8.10 -16.74 8.61
C ASP A 146 7.84 -15.53 7.71
N MET A 147 6.61 -15.03 7.67
CA MET A 147 6.30 -13.79 6.97
C MET A 147 6.73 -12.63 7.86
N VAL A 148 7.63 -11.81 7.38
CA VAL A 148 8.20 -10.67 8.11
C VAL A 148 7.90 -9.38 7.35
N SER A 149 7.64 -8.31 8.06
CA SER A 149 7.65 -6.97 7.51
C SER A 149 8.20 -5.98 8.53
N PHE A 150 8.48 -4.78 8.10
CA PHE A 150 9.07 -3.75 8.94
C PHE A 150 8.59 -2.38 8.48
N ASP A 151 8.51 -1.46 9.41
CA ASP A 151 8.39 -0.05 9.08
C ASP A 151 9.78 0.44 8.68
N PRO A 152 9.98 1.01 7.48
CA PRO A 152 11.26 1.60 7.11
C PRO A 152 11.65 2.74 8.06
N ARG A 153 12.94 3.10 8.12
CA ARG A 153 13.39 4.24 8.91
C ARG A 153 12.54 5.47 8.66
N GLY A 154 12.15 6.15 9.72
CA GLY A 154 11.28 7.32 9.67
C GLY A 154 9.78 7.03 9.51
N VAL A 155 9.38 5.79 9.27
CA VAL A 155 7.97 5.39 9.01
C VAL A 155 7.36 4.71 10.24
N GLY A 156 6.07 4.92 10.46
CA GLY A 156 5.29 4.22 11.48
C GLY A 156 5.94 4.28 12.86
N ASP A 157 6.31 3.12 13.42
CA ASP A 157 6.97 3.01 14.71
C ASP A 157 8.51 2.97 14.62
N SER A 158 9.10 3.15 13.42
CA SER A 158 10.55 3.11 13.17
C SER A 158 11.19 4.51 13.24
N SER A 159 11.45 5.02 14.45
CA SER A 159 12.01 6.38 14.65
C SER A 159 11.24 7.41 13.81
N PRO A 160 9.93 7.58 14.04
CA PRO A 160 9.02 8.28 13.14
C PRO A 160 9.42 9.73 12.90
N VAL A 161 9.43 10.14 11.61
CA VAL A 161 9.62 11.53 11.23
C VAL A 161 8.33 12.32 11.36
N ARG A 162 8.45 13.61 11.74
CA ARG A 162 7.36 14.58 11.69
C ARG A 162 7.94 15.92 11.29
N CYS A 163 7.40 16.49 10.22
CA CYS A 163 7.85 17.76 9.68
C CYS A 163 6.98 18.91 10.16
N ILE A 164 5.68 18.81 9.98
CA ILE A 164 4.68 19.81 10.38
C ILE A 164 3.61 19.18 11.28
N ASP A 165 2.89 20.00 12.03
CA ASP A 165 1.78 19.51 12.84
C ASP A 165 0.52 19.22 12.00
N ASP A 166 -0.42 18.47 12.61
CA ASP A 166 -1.63 17.99 11.93
C ASP A 166 -2.51 19.16 11.43
N ALA A 167 -2.55 20.29 12.17
CA ALA A 167 -3.35 21.45 11.79
C ALA A 167 -2.76 22.15 10.57
N THR A 168 -1.43 22.33 10.53
CA THR A 168 -0.72 22.88 9.37
C THR A 168 -0.88 21.97 8.15
N LYS A 169 -0.77 20.64 8.35
CA LYS A 169 -0.97 19.65 7.29
C LYS A 169 -2.39 19.70 6.72
N ASP A 170 -3.40 19.79 7.58
CA ASP A 170 -4.81 19.90 7.16
C ASP A 170 -5.05 21.20 6.36
N GLU A 171 -4.46 22.35 6.77
CA GLU A 171 -4.53 23.61 6.04
C GLU A 171 -3.87 23.52 4.67
N GLN A 172 -2.67 22.94 4.56
CA GLN A 172 -1.94 22.80 3.29
C GLN A 172 -2.65 21.85 2.33
N LEU A 173 -3.15 20.69 2.81
CA LEU A 173 -3.83 19.70 1.97
C LEU A 173 -5.24 20.10 1.54
N THR A 174 -5.91 20.98 2.28
CA THR A 174 -7.23 21.53 1.89
C THR A 174 -7.10 22.83 1.10
N GLY A 175 -5.88 23.33 0.93
CA GLY A 175 -5.55 24.50 0.11
C GLY A 175 -5.59 24.21 -1.40
N ASP A 176 -5.06 25.15 -2.17
CA ASP A 176 -4.88 25.00 -3.61
C ASP A 176 -3.59 24.21 -3.90
N LEU A 177 -3.73 22.97 -4.34
CA LEU A 177 -2.62 22.08 -4.69
C LEU A 177 -2.18 22.23 -6.16
N SER A 178 -2.91 23.04 -6.95
CA SER A 178 -2.69 23.20 -8.40
C SER A 178 -2.52 24.68 -8.76
N PRO A 179 -1.52 25.40 -8.21
CA PRO A 179 -1.38 26.85 -8.35
C PRO A 179 -1.37 27.29 -9.81
N ASP A 180 -2.30 28.18 -10.19
CA ASP A 180 -2.45 28.72 -11.54
C ASP A 180 -2.11 30.22 -11.61
N THR A 181 -1.89 30.87 -10.47
CA THR A 181 -1.44 32.25 -10.34
C THR A 181 -0.06 32.35 -9.68
N GLU A 182 0.63 33.47 -9.88
CA GLU A 182 1.92 33.73 -9.22
C GLU A 182 1.79 33.81 -7.69
N GLU A 183 0.63 34.23 -7.19
CA GLU A 183 0.34 34.41 -5.76
C GLU A 183 0.12 33.04 -5.09
N GLU A 184 -0.55 32.12 -5.75
CA GLU A 184 -0.74 30.73 -5.31
C GLU A 184 0.57 29.97 -5.35
N LEU A 185 1.35 30.10 -6.44
CA LEU A 185 2.67 29.48 -6.52
C LEU A 185 3.61 29.98 -5.41
N GLN A 186 3.56 31.29 -5.07
CA GLN A 186 4.37 31.81 -3.98
C GLN A 186 3.96 31.18 -2.64
N ARG A 187 2.68 30.96 -2.39
CA ARG A 187 2.19 30.25 -1.19
C ARG A 187 2.67 28.79 -1.19
N ALA A 188 2.52 28.06 -2.29
CA ALA A 188 2.98 26.68 -2.38
C ALA A 188 4.51 26.55 -2.10
N ILE A 189 5.32 27.54 -2.51
CA ILE A 189 6.74 27.61 -2.18
C ILE A 189 6.96 27.89 -0.68
N GLU A 190 6.16 28.75 -0.08
CA GLU A 190 6.22 29.07 1.35
C GLU A 190 5.82 27.85 2.19
N ASP A 191 4.77 27.12 1.81
CA ASP A 191 4.34 25.87 2.44
C ASP A 191 5.42 24.79 2.35
N GLN A 192 6.04 24.63 1.16
CA GLN A 192 7.17 23.71 0.98
C GLN A 192 8.37 24.08 1.86
N GLN A 193 8.67 25.38 2.00
CA GLN A 193 9.76 25.84 2.86
C GLN A 193 9.45 25.60 4.34
N GLU A 194 8.20 25.82 4.77
CA GLU A 194 7.74 25.53 6.12
C GLU A 194 7.88 24.03 6.43
N PHE A 195 7.50 23.17 5.49
CA PHE A 195 7.67 21.71 5.61
C PHE A 195 9.14 21.33 5.80
N ILE A 196 10.07 21.83 4.96
CA ILE A 196 11.50 21.53 5.06
C ILE A 196 12.10 22.04 6.38
N ASP A 197 11.75 23.25 6.79
CA ASP A 197 12.24 23.84 8.05
C ASP A 197 11.67 23.10 9.26
N GLY A 198 10.45 22.60 9.15
CA GLY A 198 9.83 21.71 10.10
C GLY A 198 10.60 20.37 10.22
N CYS A 199 10.93 19.72 9.11
CA CYS A 199 11.75 18.50 9.11
C CYS A 199 13.12 18.74 9.75
N ARG A 200 13.80 19.85 9.42
CA ARG A 200 15.09 20.24 10.04
C ARG A 200 15.00 20.45 11.54
N THR A 201 13.85 20.87 12.05
CA THR A 201 13.64 21.16 13.45
C THR A 201 13.21 19.94 14.26
N ASN A 202 12.31 19.13 13.68
CA ASN A 202 11.61 18.06 14.39
C ASN A 202 12.24 16.68 14.15
N SER A 203 12.95 16.48 13.02
CA SER A 203 13.59 15.21 12.66
C SER A 203 14.99 15.44 12.03
N PRO A 204 15.87 16.22 12.69
CA PRO A 204 17.14 16.68 12.11
C PRO A 204 18.09 15.54 11.78
N GLU A 205 18.10 14.48 12.60
CA GLU A 205 19.00 13.34 12.46
C GLU A 205 18.69 12.49 11.23
N LEU A 206 17.42 12.37 10.84
CA LEU A 206 16.99 11.57 9.69
C LEU A 206 17.02 12.32 8.36
N LEU A 207 17.10 13.65 8.37
CA LEU A 207 16.93 14.48 7.17
C LEU A 207 17.86 14.13 6.01
N GLU A 208 19.10 13.70 6.30
CA GLU A 208 20.10 13.30 5.31
C GLU A 208 20.24 11.77 5.18
N HIS A 209 19.47 10.98 5.96
CA HIS A 209 19.58 9.53 6.12
C HIS A 209 18.30 8.76 5.84
N MET A 210 17.51 9.25 4.87
CA MET A 210 16.23 8.64 4.46
C MET A 210 16.27 8.05 3.05
N SER A 211 17.47 7.93 2.44
CA SER A 211 17.58 7.40 1.08
C SER A 211 17.20 5.92 1.01
N THR A 212 16.76 5.47 -0.17
CA THR A 212 16.53 4.03 -0.43
C THR A 212 17.81 3.21 -0.25
N ALA A 213 19.00 3.80 -0.41
CA ALA A 213 20.26 3.11 -0.10
C ALA A 213 20.41 2.83 1.40
N ASP A 214 19.98 3.76 2.27
CA ASP A 214 19.95 3.56 3.72
C ASP A 214 18.96 2.46 4.11
N VAL A 215 17.74 2.47 3.51
CA VAL A 215 16.72 1.44 3.74
C VAL A 215 17.18 0.05 3.27
N ALA A 216 17.89 -0.02 2.14
CA ALA A 216 18.45 -1.29 1.65
C ALA A 216 19.55 -1.84 2.60
N ALA A 217 20.32 -0.96 3.22
CA ALA A 217 21.29 -1.37 4.25
C ALA A 217 20.57 -1.88 5.52
N ASP A 218 19.46 -1.23 5.92
CA ASP A 218 18.61 -1.72 7.01
C ASP A 218 18.05 -3.11 6.72
N LEU A 219 17.60 -3.33 5.48
CA LEU A 219 17.06 -4.64 5.06
C LEU A 219 18.12 -5.75 5.21
N ASP A 220 19.42 -5.47 4.98
CA ASP A 220 20.47 -6.44 5.26
C ASP A 220 20.65 -6.69 6.76
N ARG A 221 20.51 -5.66 7.62
CA ARG A 221 20.50 -5.83 9.08
C ARG A 221 19.30 -6.66 9.55
N ILE A 222 18.12 -6.44 8.97
CA ILE A 222 16.93 -7.26 9.26
C ILE A 222 17.20 -8.72 8.88
N ARG A 223 17.73 -9.00 7.68
CA ARG A 223 18.11 -10.35 7.25
C ARG A 223 19.05 -11.03 8.28
N GLU A 224 20.09 -10.32 8.73
CA GLU A 224 21.02 -10.83 9.74
C GLU A 224 20.30 -11.10 11.07
N ALA A 225 19.44 -10.18 11.51
CA ALA A 225 18.75 -10.26 12.80
C ALA A 225 17.70 -11.39 12.86
N VAL A 226 17.03 -11.70 11.74
CA VAL A 226 16.12 -12.88 11.65
C VAL A 226 16.87 -14.19 11.48
N GLY A 227 18.20 -14.14 11.29
CA GLY A 227 19.09 -15.31 11.23
C GLY A 227 19.21 -15.95 9.84
N ASP A 228 18.86 -15.25 8.77
CA ASP A 228 18.89 -15.77 7.41
C ASP A 228 20.23 -15.45 6.71
N GLU A 229 20.83 -16.44 6.05
CA GLU A 229 22.07 -16.27 5.29
C GLU A 229 21.85 -15.42 4.03
N THR A 230 20.69 -15.60 3.38
CA THR A 230 20.28 -14.89 2.16
C THR A 230 18.83 -14.43 2.26
N LEU A 231 18.52 -13.30 1.62
CA LEU A 231 17.22 -12.64 1.66
C LEU A 231 16.21 -13.27 0.69
N SER A 232 15.00 -13.55 1.19
CA SER A 232 13.80 -13.72 0.37
C SER A 232 12.90 -12.51 0.58
N TYR A 233 12.50 -11.85 -0.49
CA TYR A 233 11.83 -10.56 -0.42
C TYR A 233 10.74 -10.39 -1.47
N VAL A 234 9.67 -9.71 -1.10
CA VAL A 234 8.62 -9.23 -1.99
C VAL A 234 8.47 -7.73 -1.77
N GLY A 235 8.80 -6.94 -2.77
CA GLY A 235 8.59 -5.50 -2.78
C GLY A 235 7.51 -5.12 -3.75
N PHE A 236 6.57 -4.32 -3.27
CA PHE A 236 5.50 -3.72 -4.08
C PHE A 236 5.81 -2.25 -4.31
N SER A 237 5.53 -1.73 -5.53
CA SER A 237 5.65 -0.30 -5.80
C SER A 237 7.06 0.23 -5.44
N TYR A 238 7.17 1.27 -4.62
CA TYR A 238 8.46 1.73 -4.09
C TYR A 238 9.29 0.62 -3.42
N GLY A 239 8.68 -0.42 -2.85
CA GLY A 239 9.40 -1.58 -2.34
C GLY A 239 10.27 -2.28 -3.40
N THR A 240 9.99 -2.08 -4.69
CA THR A 240 10.81 -2.56 -5.79
C THR A 240 12.13 -1.79 -5.91
N SER A 241 12.13 -0.50 -5.59
CA SER A 241 13.35 0.30 -5.48
C SER A 241 14.25 -0.20 -4.35
N ILE A 242 13.68 -0.48 -3.17
CA ILE A 242 14.44 -1.10 -2.05
C ILE A 242 15.07 -2.42 -2.50
N GLY A 243 14.27 -3.30 -3.13
CA GLY A 243 14.74 -4.62 -3.58
C GLY A 243 15.80 -4.55 -4.67
N SER A 244 15.67 -3.63 -5.63
CA SER A 244 16.64 -3.45 -6.73
C SER A 244 17.96 -2.85 -6.24
N VAL A 245 17.90 -1.87 -5.33
CA VAL A 245 19.08 -1.29 -4.65
C VAL A 245 19.75 -2.35 -3.78
N TYR A 246 18.98 -3.13 -3.02
CA TYR A 246 19.52 -4.24 -2.22
C TYR A 246 20.28 -5.26 -3.08
N ALA A 247 19.68 -5.69 -4.19
CA ALA A 247 20.31 -6.65 -5.10
C ALA A 247 21.60 -6.10 -5.73
N SER A 248 21.65 -4.78 -5.97
CA SER A 248 22.84 -4.10 -6.49
C SER A 248 23.96 -3.97 -5.45
N LEU A 249 23.61 -3.71 -4.18
CA LEU A 249 24.58 -3.55 -3.09
C LEU A 249 25.04 -4.91 -2.52
N PHE A 250 24.15 -5.89 -2.45
CA PHE A 250 24.36 -7.18 -1.77
C PHE A 250 24.00 -8.39 -2.65
N PRO A 251 24.52 -8.51 -3.89
CA PRO A 251 24.12 -9.57 -4.82
C PRO A 251 24.31 -10.98 -4.24
N ASP A 252 25.37 -11.22 -3.47
CA ASP A 252 25.65 -12.51 -2.81
C ASP A 252 24.70 -12.85 -1.65
N LYS A 253 23.87 -11.89 -1.23
CA LYS A 253 22.90 -12.05 -0.15
C LYS A 253 21.48 -12.29 -0.64
N VAL A 254 21.26 -12.29 -1.92
CA VAL A 254 19.96 -12.57 -2.53
C VAL A 254 19.71 -14.09 -2.61
N ARG A 255 18.53 -14.55 -2.16
CA ARG A 255 17.98 -15.87 -2.45
C ARG A 255 16.92 -15.80 -3.55
N ALA A 256 15.89 -14.99 -3.32
CA ALA A 256 14.77 -14.78 -4.24
C ALA A 256 14.13 -13.40 -3.98
N LEU A 257 14.02 -12.58 -5.00
CA LEU A 257 13.35 -11.29 -4.93
C LEU A 257 12.21 -11.23 -5.94
N VAL A 258 11.04 -10.78 -5.49
CA VAL A 258 9.89 -10.43 -6.32
C VAL A 258 9.72 -8.92 -6.27
N LEU A 259 9.72 -8.28 -7.44
CA LEU A 259 9.56 -6.83 -7.59
C LEU A 259 8.29 -6.59 -8.41
N ASP A 260 7.21 -6.22 -7.74
CA ASP A 260 5.87 -6.10 -8.32
C ASP A 260 5.45 -4.62 -8.42
N GLY A 261 5.13 -4.16 -9.64
CA GLY A 261 4.86 -2.77 -9.91
C GLY A 261 6.13 -1.92 -9.76
N SER A 262 7.10 -2.13 -10.65
CA SER A 262 8.44 -1.53 -10.53
C SER A 262 8.44 -0.03 -10.76
N VAL A 263 9.12 0.71 -9.90
CA VAL A 263 9.53 2.11 -10.15
C VAL A 263 10.65 2.11 -11.19
N SER A 264 10.71 3.15 -12.03
CA SER A 264 11.79 3.26 -13.03
C SER A 264 13.17 3.33 -12.37
N PRO A 265 14.15 2.54 -12.83
CA PRO A 265 15.48 2.54 -12.24
C PRO A 265 16.35 3.77 -12.62
N ASP A 266 16.03 4.47 -13.70
CA ASP A 266 16.89 5.48 -14.31
C ASP A 266 16.12 6.73 -14.81
N ALA A 267 14.79 6.88 -14.55
CA ALA A 267 14.03 8.02 -15.06
C ALA A 267 14.47 9.33 -14.39
N ALA A 268 14.61 10.39 -15.20
CA ALA A 268 14.72 11.73 -14.64
C ALA A 268 13.39 12.14 -13.97
N PRO A 269 13.40 12.96 -12.89
CA PRO A 269 12.19 13.28 -12.12
C PRO A 269 11.01 13.77 -12.97
N GLU A 270 11.24 14.62 -13.96
CA GLU A 270 10.19 15.10 -14.87
C GLU A 270 9.63 13.98 -15.76
N GLU A 271 10.49 13.08 -16.26
CA GLU A 271 10.08 11.94 -17.09
C GLU A 271 9.26 10.95 -16.27
N GLU A 272 9.64 10.73 -15.01
CA GLU A 272 8.93 9.90 -14.06
C GLU A 272 7.51 10.43 -13.81
N VAL A 273 7.36 11.72 -13.48
CA VAL A 273 6.06 12.36 -13.28
C VAL A 273 5.18 12.27 -14.54
N ILE A 274 5.73 12.53 -15.72
CA ILE A 274 4.97 12.41 -16.98
C ILE A 274 4.55 10.96 -17.25
N ALA A 275 5.42 10.00 -17.02
CA ALA A 275 5.11 8.58 -17.26
C ALA A 275 4.02 8.09 -16.29
N GLN A 276 4.13 8.43 -14.99
CA GLN A 276 3.12 8.12 -13.98
C GLN A 276 1.78 8.79 -14.30
N GLY A 277 1.77 10.09 -14.60
CA GLY A 277 0.56 10.80 -15.00
C GLY A 277 -0.14 10.15 -16.20
N ARG A 278 0.60 9.69 -17.21
CA ARG A 278 0.05 8.91 -18.33
C ARG A 278 -0.50 7.56 -17.89
N GLY A 279 0.08 6.93 -16.88
CA GLY A 279 -0.45 5.73 -16.26
C GLY A 279 -1.84 5.99 -15.69
N PHE A 280 -1.97 7.03 -14.87
CA PHE A 280 -3.25 7.46 -14.31
C PHE A 280 -4.29 7.83 -15.37
N GLU A 281 -3.91 8.57 -16.42
CA GLU A 281 -4.82 8.90 -17.52
C GLU A 281 -5.30 7.66 -18.27
N ARG A 282 -4.43 6.66 -18.51
CA ARG A 282 -4.84 5.38 -19.12
C ARG A 282 -5.82 4.62 -18.23
N THR A 283 -5.55 4.54 -16.94
CA THR A 283 -6.45 3.84 -16.00
C THR A 283 -7.76 4.58 -15.80
N LEU A 284 -7.75 5.92 -15.79
CA LEU A 284 -8.97 6.73 -15.80
C LEU A 284 -9.80 6.46 -17.05
N GLN A 285 -9.18 6.35 -18.21
CA GLN A 285 -9.89 5.98 -19.43
C GLN A 285 -10.49 4.56 -19.35
N SER A 286 -9.77 3.59 -18.78
CA SER A 286 -10.27 2.24 -18.53
C SER A 286 -11.46 2.25 -17.58
N PHE A 287 -11.39 2.98 -16.46
CA PHE A 287 -12.52 3.20 -15.55
C PHE A 287 -13.75 3.75 -16.26
N ILE A 288 -13.58 4.79 -17.09
CA ILE A 288 -14.66 5.41 -17.88
C ILE A 288 -15.30 4.41 -18.85
N GLU A 289 -14.49 3.61 -19.54
CA GLU A 289 -14.97 2.61 -20.52
C GLU A 289 -15.76 1.51 -19.83
N HIS A 290 -15.23 0.95 -18.72
CA HIS A 290 -15.93 -0.08 -17.94
C HIS A 290 -17.23 0.47 -17.33
N CYS A 291 -17.20 1.66 -16.75
CA CYS A 291 -18.38 2.30 -16.17
C CYS A 291 -19.47 2.55 -17.23
N ASN A 292 -19.12 3.08 -18.41
CA ASN A 292 -20.09 3.33 -19.46
C ASN A 292 -20.69 2.04 -20.05
N ALA A 293 -19.96 0.92 -19.95
CA ALA A 293 -20.43 -0.38 -20.43
C ALA A 293 -21.33 -1.11 -19.43
N ASP A 294 -21.23 -0.77 -18.14
CA ASP A 294 -21.99 -1.40 -17.06
C ASP A 294 -23.21 -0.57 -16.66
N PRO A 295 -24.44 -1.07 -16.83
CA PRO A 295 -25.65 -0.35 -16.43
C PRO A 295 -25.78 -0.13 -14.90
N GLU A 296 -25.02 -0.85 -14.06
CA GLU A 296 -25.00 -0.69 -12.61
C GLU A 296 -24.04 0.44 -12.15
N CYS A 297 -23.16 0.93 -13.04
CA CYS A 297 -22.31 2.07 -12.72
C CYS A 297 -23.13 3.36 -12.55
N ALA A 298 -22.94 4.04 -11.43
CA ALA A 298 -23.66 5.27 -11.07
C ALA A 298 -23.44 6.44 -12.05
N LEU A 299 -22.36 6.41 -12.85
CA LEU A 299 -22.01 7.47 -13.79
C LEU A 299 -22.40 7.13 -15.24
N ALA A 300 -22.88 5.90 -15.50
CA ALA A 300 -23.27 5.50 -16.86
C ALA A 300 -24.47 6.31 -17.37
N PRO A 301 -24.55 6.60 -18.67
CA PRO A 301 -23.63 6.25 -19.76
C PRO A 301 -22.61 7.37 -20.10
N ASP A 302 -22.38 8.34 -19.24
CA ASP A 302 -21.55 9.55 -19.47
C ASP A 302 -20.61 9.80 -18.29
N ALA A 303 -19.75 8.81 -17.98
CA ALA A 303 -18.83 8.88 -16.85
C ALA A 303 -17.84 10.05 -17.01
N ALA A 304 -17.20 10.19 -18.18
CA ALA A 304 -16.25 11.27 -18.45
C ALA A 304 -16.89 12.64 -18.24
N GLY A 305 -18.02 12.91 -18.93
CA GLY A 305 -18.69 14.20 -18.81
C GLY A 305 -19.26 14.46 -17.41
N THR A 306 -19.48 13.42 -16.58
CA THR A 306 -19.90 13.60 -15.19
C THR A 306 -18.72 13.97 -14.31
N ILE A 307 -17.56 13.31 -14.46
CA ILE A 307 -16.31 13.64 -13.76
C ILE A 307 -15.92 15.09 -14.04
N ASP A 308 -15.89 15.50 -15.31
CA ASP A 308 -15.55 16.87 -15.70
C ASP A 308 -16.48 17.91 -15.09
N ARG A 309 -17.79 17.64 -15.09
CA ARG A 309 -18.78 18.54 -14.48
C ARG A 309 -18.57 18.66 -12.96
N VAL A 310 -18.39 17.54 -12.26
CA VAL A 310 -18.18 17.53 -10.81
C VAL A 310 -16.91 18.30 -10.47
N ARG A 311 -15.80 18.04 -11.16
CA ARG A 311 -14.56 18.80 -10.99
C ARG A 311 -14.75 20.31 -11.16
N ALA A 312 -15.44 20.72 -12.23
CA ALA A 312 -15.70 22.12 -12.51
C ALA A 312 -16.67 22.78 -11.50
N GLU A 313 -17.65 22.05 -10.98
CA GLU A 313 -18.56 22.50 -9.93
C GLU A 313 -17.79 22.70 -8.61
N LEU A 314 -16.97 21.72 -8.20
CA LEU A 314 -16.16 21.77 -6.98
C LEU A 314 -15.07 22.87 -7.00
N ALA A 315 -14.52 23.19 -8.18
CA ALA A 315 -13.58 24.30 -8.34
C ALA A 315 -14.23 25.67 -8.11
N GLN A 316 -15.57 25.79 -8.29
CA GLN A 316 -16.30 27.04 -8.10
C GLN A 316 -16.99 27.13 -6.75
N ASP A 317 -17.49 26.03 -6.23
CA ASP A 317 -18.30 25.96 -5.00
C ASP A 317 -18.01 24.61 -4.30
N PRO A 318 -16.96 24.54 -3.45
CA PRO A 318 -16.62 23.34 -2.71
C PRO A 318 -17.77 22.81 -1.86
N VAL A 319 -17.92 21.48 -1.76
CA VAL A 319 -18.95 20.85 -0.92
C VAL A 319 -18.44 20.74 0.52
N GLU A 320 -19.16 21.38 1.45
CA GLU A 320 -18.86 21.32 2.88
C GLU A 320 -19.52 20.09 3.53
N VAL A 321 -18.74 19.35 4.31
CA VAL A 321 -19.17 18.20 5.11
C VAL A 321 -18.74 18.38 6.56
N GLU A 322 -19.66 18.11 7.49
CA GLU A 322 -19.36 18.08 8.92
C GLU A 322 -18.81 16.70 9.30
N ASP A 323 -17.63 16.65 9.88
CA ASP A 323 -17.06 15.44 10.48
C ASP A 323 -16.80 15.66 11.99
N PRO A 324 -16.36 14.66 12.77
CA PRO A 324 -16.08 14.81 14.20
C PRO A 324 -15.07 15.91 14.54
N THR A 325 -14.24 16.35 13.57
CA THR A 325 -13.16 17.33 13.78
C THR A 325 -13.59 18.76 13.38
N GLY A 326 -14.68 18.91 12.63
CA GLY A 326 -15.21 20.20 12.17
C GLY A 326 -15.78 20.16 10.76
N THR A 327 -15.89 21.32 10.12
CA THR A 327 -16.33 21.43 8.73
C THR A 327 -15.15 21.26 7.79
N ARG A 328 -15.26 20.34 6.82
CA ARG A 328 -14.29 20.15 5.74
C ARG A 328 -14.89 20.51 4.39
N ALA A 329 -14.07 21.04 3.49
CA ALA A 329 -14.50 21.44 2.15
C ALA A 329 -13.84 20.56 1.08
N MET A 330 -14.65 19.85 0.28
CA MET A 330 -14.21 19.07 -0.88
C MET A 330 -14.12 19.99 -2.08
N GLY A 331 -12.90 20.40 -2.42
CA GLY A 331 -12.58 21.14 -3.65
C GLY A 331 -12.17 20.22 -4.79
N SER A 332 -11.80 20.82 -5.94
CA SER A 332 -11.36 20.07 -7.12
C SER A 332 -10.08 19.26 -6.90
N ASP A 333 -9.14 19.77 -6.15
CA ASP A 333 -7.84 19.11 -5.94
C ASP A 333 -7.97 17.88 -5.04
N LEU A 334 -8.72 17.98 -3.94
CA LEU A 334 -9.05 16.83 -3.11
C LEU A 334 -9.91 15.79 -3.86
N PHE A 335 -10.79 16.24 -4.76
CA PHE A 335 -11.55 15.37 -5.64
C PHE A 335 -10.61 14.59 -6.57
N ASP A 336 -9.64 15.25 -7.21
CA ASP A 336 -8.68 14.59 -8.10
C ASP A 336 -7.76 13.63 -7.33
N LEU A 337 -7.40 13.98 -6.09
CA LEU A 337 -6.68 13.07 -5.20
C LEU A 337 -7.51 11.82 -4.86
N ALA A 338 -8.78 11.98 -4.50
CA ALA A 338 -9.70 10.88 -4.21
C ALA A 338 -9.91 9.98 -5.44
N LEU A 339 -10.08 10.58 -6.61
CA LEU A 339 -10.20 9.86 -7.89
C LEU A 339 -8.91 9.08 -8.18
N GLY A 340 -7.74 9.73 -8.04
CA GLY A 340 -6.44 9.09 -8.18
C GLY A 340 -6.28 7.88 -7.27
N THR A 341 -6.65 8.03 -5.99
CA THR A 341 -6.62 6.92 -5.02
C THR A 341 -7.49 5.74 -5.47
N ALA A 342 -8.70 6.01 -5.97
CA ALA A 342 -9.57 4.96 -6.46
C ALA A 342 -8.99 4.20 -7.68
N LEU A 343 -8.16 4.84 -8.50
CA LEU A 343 -7.56 4.22 -9.68
C LEU A 343 -6.50 3.15 -9.35
N TYR A 344 -5.99 3.11 -8.13
CA TYR A 344 -5.05 2.07 -7.68
C TYR A 344 -5.68 0.68 -7.64
N ASP A 345 -7.01 0.60 -7.39
CA ASP A 345 -7.67 -0.67 -7.13
C ASP A 345 -9.04 -0.74 -7.83
N THR A 346 -9.17 -1.66 -8.78
CA THR A 346 -10.41 -1.86 -9.54
C THR A 346 -11.59 -2.28 -8.67
N THR A 347 -11.35 -2.81 -7.48
CA THR A 347 -12.42 -3.26 -6.55
C THR A 347 -13.17 -2.10 -5.91
N VAL A 348 -12.56 -0.90 -5.84
CA VAL A 348 -13.20 0.31 -5.29
C VAL A 348 -13.83 1.20 -6.38
N TRP A 349 -13.75 0.83 -7.66
CA TRP A 349 -14.29 1.63 -8.75
C TRP A 349 -15.81 1.86 -8.64
N GLY A 350 -16.55 0.86 -8.18
CA GLY A 350 -18.00 1.00 -7.93
C GLY A 350 -18.30 2.03 -6.84
N THR A 351 -17.52 2.01 -5.75
CA THR A 351 -17.64 3.00 -4.67
C THR A 351 -17.26 4.40 -5.13
N ALA A 352 -16.18 4.53 -5.90
CA ALA A 352 -15.77 5.81 -6.49
C ALA A 352 -16.85 6.38 -7.42
N ALA A 353 -17.45 5.55 -8.27
CA ALA A 353 -18.54 5.99 -9.15
C ALA A 353 -19.75 6.51 -8.35
N ARG A 354 -20.14 5.84 -7.27
CA ARG A 354 -21.21 6.33 -6.38
C ARG A 354 -20.79 7.63 -5.68
N ALA A 355 -19.59 7.68 -5.11
CA ALA A 355 -19.07 8.87 -4.43
C ALA A 355 -19.11 10.11 -5.34
N ILE A 356 -18.67 9.98 -6.59
CA ILE A 356 -18.74 11.07 -7.61
C ILE A 356 -20.18 11.46 -7.91
N SER A 357 -21.08 10.49 -8.02
CA SER A 357 -22.52 10.76 -8.25
C SER A 357 -23.18 11.51 -7.09
N ASP A 358 -22.79 11.21 -5.85
CA ASP A 358 -23.40 11.74 -4.61
C ASP A 358 -23.02 13.19 -4.33
N VAL A 359 -21.86 13.67 -4.83
CA VAL A 359 -21.43 15.08 -4.71
C VAL A 359 -22.52 16.05 -5.15
N ARG A 360 -23.24 15.73 -6.21
CA ARG A 360 -24.34 16.58 -6.73
C ARG A 360 -25.53 16.66 -5.77
N GLY A 361 -25.66 15.72 -4.85
CA GLY A 361 -26.60 15.73 -3.72
C GLY A 361 -26.08 16.45 -2.48
N GLY A 362 -24.83 16.89 -2.49
CA GLY A 362 -24.15 17.53 -1.37
C GLY A 362 -23.43 16.53 -0.44
N GLY A 363 -23.29 15.24 -0.85
CA GLY A 363 -22.50 14.24 -0.12
C GLY A 363 -21.07 14.17 -0.65
N ALA A 364 -20.07 14.16 0.22
CA ALA A 364 -18.66 14.00 -0.15
C ALA A 364 -17.89 13.06 0.81
N GLU A 365 -18.59 12.37 1.70
CA GLU A 365 -18.00 11.54 2.76
C GLU A 365 -17.12 10.42 2.19
N LEU A 366 -17.56 9.76 1.12
CA LEU A 366 -16.77 8.70 0.46
C LEU A 366 -15.56 9.27 -0.29
N LEU A 367 -15.67 10.46 -0.88
CA LEU A 367 -14.52 11.13 -1.52
C LEU A 367 -13.48 11.52 -0.47
N PHE A 368 -13.92 12.05 0.68
CA PHE A 368 -13.01 12.30 1.80
C PHE A 368 -12.34 11.01 2.28
N ALA A 369 -13.07 9.91 2.41
CA ALA A 369 -12.46 8.63 2.82
C ALA A 369 -11.37 8.16 1.84
N LEU A 370 -11.56 8.35 0.53
CA LEU A 370 -10.56 8.04 -0.49
C LEU A 370 -9.35 9.00 -0.41
N ALA A 371 -9.59 10.31 -0.26
CA ALA A 371 -8.52 11.29 -0.13
C ALA A 371 -7.72 11.09 1.17
N ASP A 372 -8.40 10.82 2.28
CA ASP A 372 -7.80 10.58 3.60
C ASP A 372 -6.91 9.32 3.59
N GLN A 373 -7.29 8.27 2.85
CA GLN A 373 -6.46 7.09 2.65
C GLN A 373 -5.10 7.44 2.01
N GLN A 374 -5.08 8.38 1.06
CA GLN A 374 -3.84 8.80 0.39
C GLN A 374 -2.99 9.73 1.26
N THR A 375 -3.63 10.57 2.06
CA THR A 375 -2.93 11.58 2.89
C THR A 375 -2.52 11.06 4.27
N GLY A 376 -3.04 9.89 4.69
CA GLY A 376 -2.83 9.34 6.03
C GLY A 376 -3.66 10.01 7.12
N ARG A 377 -4.72 10.77 6.76
CA ARG A 377 -5.60 11.42 7.73
C ARG A 377 -6.50 10.41 8.42
N GLN A 378 -6.50 10.46 9.75
CA GLN A 378 -7.27 9.57 10.61
C GLN A 378 -8.66 10.16 10.92
N PRO A 379 -9.65 9.34 11.34
CA PRO A 379 -11.00 9.81 11.67
C PRO A 379 -11.06 10.87 12.78
N ASP A 380 -10.05 10.94 13.65
CA ASP A 380 -9.96 11.96 14.72
C ASP A 380 -9.28 13.25 14.28
N GLY A 381 -8.90 13.35 12.99
CA GLY A 381 -8.23 14.50 12.39
C GLY A 381 -6.72 14.53 12.57
N SER A 382 -6.13 13.57 13.24
CA SER A 382 -4.68 13.39 13.23
C SER A 382 -4.21 12.83 11.89
N TYR A 383 -2.91 12.92 11.65
CA TYR A 383 -2.27 12.32 10.47
C TYR A 383 -1.25 11.29 10.93
N ASP A 384 -1.16 10.17 10.24
CA ASP A 384 0.02 9.35 10.33
C ASP A 384 1.22 10.08 9.70
N ASN A 385 2.39 9.47 9.72
CA ASN A 385 3.58 10.13 9.19
C ASN A 385 4.00 9.66 7.77
N SER A 386 3.12 8.94 7.09
CA SER A 386 3.40 8.37 5.77
C SER A 386 3.78 9.42 4.73
N SER A 387 3.05 10.53 4.68
CA SER A 387 3.29 11.64 3.75
C SER A 387 4.59 12.40 4.05
N ASP A 388 4.93 12.58 5.33
CA ASP A 388 6.21 13.19 5.74
C ASP A 388 7.38 12.30 5.30
N ALA A 389 7.31 11.01 5.60
CA ALA A 389 8.32 10.04 5.22
C ALA A 389 8.41 9.89 3.69
N GLN A 390 7.28 9.89 2.98
CA GLN A 390 7.24 9.86 1.52
C GLN A 390 8.04 11.01 0.91
N SER A 391 7.78 12.22 1.36
CA SER A 391 8.46 13.42 0.86
C SER A 391 9.96 13.39 1.17
N MET A 392 10.33 12.96 2.39
CA MET A 392 11.74 12.86 2.79
C MET A 392 12.50 11.83 1.96
N VAL A 393 11.95 10.63 1.74
CA VAL A 393 12.56 9.59 0.91
C VAL A 393 12.65 10.04 -0.56
N ALA A 394 11.55 10.52 -1.13
CA ALA A 394 11.51 10.94 -2.52
C ALA A 394 12.55 12.05 -2.81
N CYS A 395 12.73 12.98 -1.86
CA CYS A 395 13.73 14.02 -2.02
C CYS A 395 15.16 13.55 -1.69
N ALA A 396 15.35 12.60 -0.77
CA ALA A 396 16.66 12.02 -0.52
C ALA A 396 17.18 11.23 -1.74
N ASP A 397 16.29 10.55 -2.47
CA ASP A 397 16.66 9.73 -3.62
C ASP A 397 16.97 10.54 -4.89
N GLN A 398 16.56 11.80 -4.98
CA GLN A 398 16.92 12.65 -6.12
C GLN A 398 18.39 13.03 -6.07
N GLU A 399 19.11 12.87 -7.19
CA GLU A 399 20.52 13.26 -7.31
C GLU A 399 20.68 14.79 -7.39
N GLU A 400 19.81 15.45 -8.16
CA GLU A 400 19.87 16.89 -8.39
C GLU A 400 18.66 17.60 -7.74
N ARG A 401 18.88 18.79 -7.18
CA ARG A 401 17.80 19.64 -6.63
C ARG A 401 17.29 20.60 -7.69
N PRO A 402 15.97 20.70 -7.88
CA PRO A 402 15.43 21.66 -8.84
C PRO A 402 15.73 23.09 -8.39
N THR A 403 16.02 23.98 -9.36
CA THR A 403 15.89 25.41 -9.12
C THR A 403 14.46 25.84 -9.42
N LEU A 404 13.99 26.94 -8.83
CA LEU A 404 12.65 27.45 -9.09
C LEU A 404 12.39 27.66 -10.59
N GLU A 405 13.39 28.17 -11.36
CA GLU A 405 13.27 28.36 -12.82
C GLU A 405 13.11 27.02 -13.54
N ALA A 406 13.92 26.01 -13.18
CA ALA A 406 13.85 24.66 -13.78
C ALA A 406 12.53 23.97 -13.43
N GLY A 407 12.07 24.05 -12.17
CA GLY A 407 10.81 23.47 -11.73
C GLY A 407 9.59 24.10 -12.41
N ARG A 408 9.55 25.42 -12.58
CA ARG A 408 8.50 26.11 -13.37
C ARG A 408 8.49 25.61 -14.84
N ALA A 409 9.65 25.52 -15.45
CA ALA A 409 9.74 25.03 -16.83
C ALA A 409 9.33 23.53 -16.93
N ALA A 410 9.63 22.73 -15.92
CA ALA A 410 9.16 21.34 -15.83
C ALA A 410 7.64 21.28 -15.66
N ALA A 411 7.06 22.09 -14.76
CA ALA A 411 5.61 22.16 -14.55
C ALA A 411 4.85 22.50 -15.84
N GLU A 412 5.33 23.48 -16.63
CA GLU A 412 4.73 23.80 -17.94
C GLU A 412 4.78 22.62 -18.92
N ARG A 413 5.89 21.84 -18.93
CA ARG A 413 6.02 20.67 -19.80
C ARG A 413 5.15 19.50 -19.33
N ILE A 414 5.06 19.27 -18.02
CA ILE A 414 4.20 18.23 -17.43
C ILE A 414 2.75 18.55 -17.76
N ALA A 415 2.29 19.78 -17.48
CA ALA A 415 0.93 20.21 -17.78
C ALA A 415 0.58 20.08 -19.28
N ALA A 416 1.53 20.35 -20.17
CA ALA A 416 1.34 20.19 -21.62
C ALA A 416 1.36 18.70 -22.08
N ALA A 417 2.01 17.80 -21.34
CA ALA A 417 2.14 16.40 -21.68
C ALA A 417 0.97 15.53 -21.21
N LEU A 418 0.18 16.02 -20.23
CA LEU A 418 -0.93 15.33 -19.56
C LEU A 418 -2.22 16.15 -19.73
N PRO A 419 -3.08 15.84 -20.71
CA PRO A 419 -4.26 16.64 -21.01
C PRO A 419 -5.35 16.63 -19.92
N GLU A 420 -5.46 15.55 -19.13
CA GLU A 420 -6.53 15.37 -18.11
C GLU A 420 -6.05 15.71 -16.68
N LEU A 421 -4.82 15.31 -16.34
CA LEU A 421 -4.28 15.40 -14.98
C LEU A 421 -3.03 16.30 -14.87
N GLY A 422 -2.70 17.02 -15.95
CA GLY A 422 -1.45 17.79 -16.02
C GLY A 422 -1.29 18.85 -14.95
N GLN A 423 -2.37 19.52 -14.55
CA GLN A 423 -2.30 20.52 -13.48
C GLN A 423 -2.01 19.86 -12.11
N THR A 424 -2.65 18.74 -11.83
CA THR A 424 -2.44 17.97 -10.59
C THR A 424 -1.00 17.49 -10.44
N PHE A 425 -0.35 17.08 -11.53
CA PHE A 425 1.02 16.56 -11.49
C PHE A 425 2.11 17.63 -11.68
N ALA A 426 1.76 18.80 -12.23
CA ALA A 426 2.75 19.79 -12.70
C ALA A 426 3.71 20.26 -11.60
N TRP A 427 3.22 20.50 -10.40
CA TRP A 427 4.00 21.12 -9.33
C TRP A 427 4.81 20.14 -8.49
N GLY A 428 4.64 18.84 -8.68
CA GLY A 428 5.53 17.82 -8.10
C GLY A 428 7.01 18.04 -8.43
N ALA A 429 7.30 18.70 -9.56
CA ALA A 429 8.65 19.07 -9.94
C ALA A 429 9.35 20.07 -8.98
N LEU A 430 8.60 20.73 -8.06
CA LEU A 430 9.14 21.63 -7.04
C LEU A 430 9.21 21.01 -5.63
N ALA A 431 8.71 19.80 -5.45
CA ALA A 431 8.60 19.17 -4.12
C ALA A 431 9.93 19.07 -3.38
N CYS A 432 11.06 18.97 -4.08
CA CYS A 432 12.39 18.86 -3.48
C CYS A 432 13.24 20.14 -3.60
N LEU A 433 12.60 21.29 -3.85
CA LEU A 433 13.27 22.58 -3.88
C LEU A 433 13.93 22.86 -2.51
N ASP A 434 15.24 23.22 -2.53
CA ASP A 434 16.04 23.49 -1.32
C ASP A 434 16.19 22.32 -0.31
N TRP A 435 15.85 21.09 -0.71
CA TRP A 435 16.10 19.89 0.11
C TRP A 435 17.61 19.63 0.22
N PRO A 436 18.14 19.18 1.39
CA PRO A 436 19.55 18.82 1.52
C PRO A 436 19.93 17.58 0.68
N GLU A 437 21.22 17.43 0.39
CA GLU A 437 21.74 16.22 -0.26
C GLU A 437 21.68 15.04 0.72
N ALA A 438 21.38 13.84 0.23
CA ALA A 438 21.45 12.62 1.03
C ALA A 438 22.90 12.26 1.36
N ALA A 439 23.12 11.74 2.57
CA ALA A 439 24.44 11.24 3.00
C ALA A 439 24.86 10.01 2.15
N ASN A 440 23.91 9.17 1.80
CA ASN A 440 24.11 7.95 1.03
C ASN A 440 23.20 7.98 -0.22
N PRO A 441 23.66 8.51 -1.36
CA PRO A 441 22.86 8.61 -2.59
C PRO A 441 22.59 7.25 -3.21
N LEU A 442 21.57 7.16 -4.05
CA LEU A 442 21.21 5.94 -4.78
C LEU A 442 22.38 5.42 -5.63
N PRO A 443 22.68 4.12 -5.55
CA PRO A 443 23.59 3.51 -6.49
C PRO A 443 22.91 3.33 -7.85
N ARG A 444 23.71 3.18 -8.90
CA ARG A 444 23.18 2.70 -10.17
C ARG A 444 22.69 1.26 -10.01
N ILE A 445 21.50 0.96 -10.54
CA ILE A 445 20.94 -0.40 -10.51
C ILE A 445 21.73 -1.31 -11.46
N ASP A 446 22.35 -2.34 -10.90
CA ASP A 446 23.06 -3.41 -11.60
C ASP A 446 23.11 -4.65 -10.66
N ALA A 447 22.34 -5.66 -10.95
CA ALA A 447 22.27 -6.89 -10.18
C ALA A 447 22.61 -8.13 -11.03
N ALA A 448 23.45 -7.98 -12.05
CA ALA A 448 23.82 -9.06 -12.96
C ALA A 448 24.49 -10.26 -12.24
N ASP A 449 25.14 -10.01 -11.11
CA ASP A 449 25.78 -11.04 -10.28
C ASP A 449 24.82 -11.69 -9.26
N ALA A 450 23.60 -11.17 -9.09
CA ALA A 450 22.58 -11.76 -8.22
C ALA A 450 21.90 -12.98 -8.90
N PRO A 451 21.31 -13.90 -8.12
CA PRO A 451 20.39 -14.90 -8.67
C PRO A 451 19.26 -14.23 -9.47
N PRO A 452 18.65 -14.94 -10.45
CA PRO A 452 17.59 -14.36 -11.26
C PRO A 452 16.43 -13.82 -10.41
N ILE A 453 16.03 -12.58 -10.65
CA ILE A 453 14.98 -11.84 -9.94
C ILE A 453 13.67 -11.94 -10.74
N LEU A 454 12.53 -12.08 -10.07
CA LEU A 454 11.21 -12.06 -10.70
C LEU A 454 10.64 -10.63 -10.63
N VAL A 455 10.45 -10.01 -11.79
CA VAL A 455 9.74 -8.74 -11.94
C VAL A 455 8.31 -9.03 -12.39
N VAL A 456 7.32 -8.41 -11.76
CA VAL A 456 5.91 -8.50 -12.12
C VAL A 456 5.44 -7.13 -12.58
N GLY A 457 4.83 -7.06 -13.76
CA GLY A 457 4.33 -5.80 -14.32
C GLY A 457 2.88 -5.93 -14.77
N THR A 458 2.05 -4.95 -14.40
CA THR A 458 0.63 -4.86 -14.75
C THR A 458 0.44 -3.89 -15.91
N LEU A 459 -0.28 -4.31 -16.97
CA LEU A 459 -0.46 -3.48 -18.18
C LEU A 459 -1.22 -2.18 -17.91
N GLY A 460 -2.23 -2.24 -17.05
CA GLY A 460 -3.05 -1.09 -16.66
C GLY A 460 -2.64 -0.51 -15.30
N ASP A 461 -1.36 -0.53 -14.95
CA ASP A 461 -0.88 0.06 -13.70
C ASP A 461 -0.87 1.60 -13.79
N PRO A 462 -1.61 2.30 -12.90
CA PRO A 462 -1.62 3.76 -12.89
C PRO A 462 -0.36 4.38 -12.30
N ALA A 463 0.18 3.79 -11.23
CA ALA A 463 1.21 4.40 -10.39
C ALA A 463 2.62 4.02 -10.84
N THR A 464 2.81 2.77 -11.31
CA THR A 464 4.07 2.26 -11.83
C THR A 464 3.85 1.67 -13.22
N PRO A 465 3.86 2.53 -14.26
CA PRO A 465 3.58 2.13 -15.63
C PRO A 465 4.36 0.89 -16.06
N TYR A 466 3.70 -0.02 -16.80
CA TYR A 466 4.26 -1.31 -17.23
C TYR A 466 5.65 -1.19 -17.86
N GLU A 467 5.89 -0.11 -18.60
CA GLU A 467 7.15 0.18 -19.23
C GLU A 467 8.32 0.21 -18.23
N TRP A 468 8.07 0.65 -16.99
CA TRP A 468 9.09 0.66 -15.93
C TRP A 468 9.47 -0.75 -15.46
N SER A 469 8.53 -1.70 -15.51
CA SER A 469 8.84 -3.11 -15.23
C SER A 469 9.72 -3.73 -16.32
N GLU A 470 9.58 -3.30 -17.60
CA GLU A 470 10.49 -3.69 -18.68
C GLU A 470 11.88 -3.08 -18.49
N GLU A 471 11.95 -1.79 -18.12
CA GLU A 471 13.19 -1.07 -17.82
C GLU A 471 13.93 -1.69 -16.61
N MET A 472 13.22 -1.96 -15.52
CA MET A 472 13.76 -2.62 -14.33
C MET A 472 14.32 -4.01 -14.66
N THR A 473 13.58 -4.80 -15.45
CA THR A 473 14.05 -6.12 -15.91
C THR A 473 15.36 -6.01 -16.70
N ALA A 474 15.48 -4.99 -17.53
CA ALA A 474 16.70 -4.75 -18.30
C ALA A 474 17.87 -4.25 -17.44
N ALA A 475 17.60 -3.33 -16.49
CA ALA A 475 18.62 -2.74 -15.62
C ALA A 475 19.24 -3.77 -14.66
N LEU A 476 18.43 -4.68 -14.10
CA LEU A 476 18.89 -5.74 -13.20
C LEU A 476 19.82 -6.76 -13.88
N GLY A 477 19.70 -6.96 -15.20
CA GLY A 477 20.57 -7.84 -15.98
C GLY A 477 20.32 -9.34 -15.77
N SER A 478 19.79 -9.78 -14.65
CA SER A 478 19.49 -11.19 -14.32
C SER A 478 18.00 -11.47 -14.09
N ALA A 479 17.09 -10.54 -14.47
CA ALA A 479 15.68 -10.63 -14.14
C ALA A 479 14.82 -11.38 -15.17
N ARG A 480 13.63 -11.79 -14.74
CA ARG A 480 12.55 -12.37 -15.56
C ARG A 480 11.27 -11.56 -15.35
N LEU A 481 10.67 -11.07 -16.43
CA LEU A 481 9.39 -10.36 -16.42
C LEU A 481 8.23 -11.36 -16.51
N LEU A 482 7.25 -11.20 -15.61
CA LEU A 482 5.90 -11.76 -15.66
C LEU A 482 4.92 -10.63 -15.91
N THR A 483 4.10 -10.74 -16.95
CA THR A 483 3.12 -9.70 -17.29
C THR A 483 1.74 -10.10 -16.81
N TYR A 484 1.06 -9.22 -16.10
CA TYR A 484 -0.38 -9.30 -15.83
C TYR A 484 -1.16 -8.39 -16.80
N GLU A 485 -2.19 -8.93 -17.46
CA GLU A 485 -2.97 -8.22 -18.49
C GLU A 485 -4.22 -7.52 -17.92
N GLY A 486 -4.18 -7.12 -16.65
CA GLY A 486 -5.28 -6.43 -15.95
C GLY A 486 -4.99 -4.95 -15.71
N ASP A 487 -5.95 -4.31 -15.03
CA ASP A 487 -5.87 -2.94 -14.49
C ASP A 487 -5.59 -2.96 -13.00
N GLY A 488 -5.10 -1.83 -12.47
CA GLY A 488 -4.79 -1.59 -11.07
C GLY A 488 -3.31 -1.71 -10.75
N HIS A 489 -2.94 -1.26 -9.55
CA HIS A 489 -1.56 -1.19 -9.11
C HIS A 489 -1.12 -2.50 -8.50
N THR A 490 -0.03 -3.11 -9.01
CA THR A 490 0.54 -4.41 -8.64
C THR A 490 -0.36 -5.61 -9.00
N ALA A 491 0.17 -6.85 -8.93
CA ALA A 491 -0.57 -8.04 -9.35
C ALA A 491 -0.49 -9.23 -8.37
N PHE A 492 0.61 -9.42 -7.64
CA PHE A 492 0.69 -10.51 -6.67
C PHE A 492 -0.32 -10.30 -5.54
N LEU A 493 -1.03 -11.34 -5.15
CA LEU A 493 -2.16 -11.36 -4.22
C LEU A 493 -3.47 -10.76 -4.76
N ARG A 494 -3.46 -10.20 -5.99
CA ARG A 494 -4.62 -9.56 -6.64
C ARG A 494 -4.91 -10.11 -8.04
N GLY A 495 -3.89 -10.38 -8.84
CA GLY A 495 -3.97 -10.83 -10.23
C GLY A 495 -4.41 -12.29 -10.40
N GLY A 496 -4.69 -12.98 -9.30
CA GLY A 496 -5.25 -14.33 -9.27
C GLY A 496 -4.25 -15.46 -9.53
N PRO A 497 -4.76 -16.70 -9.69
CA PRO A 497 -3.93 -17.90 -9.60
C PRO A 497 -2.75 -17.95 -10.57
N CYS A 498 -2.84 -17.33 -11.75
CA CYS A 498 -1.72 -17.37 -12.70
C CYS A 498 -0.50 -16.60 -12.17
N VAL A 499 -0.71 -15.43 -11.58
CA VAL A 499 0.35 -14.62 -10.97
C VAL A 499 0.80 -15.27 -9.66
N ASP A 500 -0.15 -15.62 -8.80
CA ASP A 500 0.13 -16.17 -7.47
C ASP A 500 0.88 -17.51 -7.53
N ASP A 501 0.50 -18.41 -8.45
CA ASP A 501 1.18 -19.68 -8.65
C ASP A 501 2.62 -19.47 -9.16
N ALA A 502 2.84 -18.53 -10.09
CA ALA A 502 4.17 -18.23 -10.64
C ALA A 502 5.10 -17.62 -9.58
N VAL A 503 4.61 -16.67 -8.79
CA VAL A 503 5.36 -16.05 -7.68
C VAL A 503 5.65 -17.08 -6.59
N THR A 504 4.65 -17.88 -6.21
CA THR A 504 4.80 -18.94 -5.20
C THR A 504 5.85 -19.97 -5.62
N ALA A 505 5.80 -20.48 -6.85
CA ALA A 505 6.78 -21.44 -7.35
C ALA A 505 8.21 -20.86 -7.36
N TYR A 506 8.35 -19.58 -7.74
CA TYR A 506 9.65 -18.93 -7.69
C TYR A 506 10.16 -18.76 -6.25
N LEU A 507 9.33 -18.31 -5.33
CA LEU A 507 9.71 -18.11 -3.92
C LEU A 507 10.03 -19.44 -3.22
N LEU A 508 9.34 -20.55 -3.54
CA LEU A 508 9.56 -21.84 -2.90
C LEU A 508 10.84 -22.52 -3.40
N ASP A 509 11.03 -22.62 -4.70
CA ASP A 509 12.07 -23.47 -5.28
C ASP A 509 12.90 -22.81 -6.41
N GLY A 510 12.71 -21.51 -6.65
CA GLY A 510 13.42 -20.74 -7.68
C GLY A 510 12.91 -20.98 -9.11
N THR A 511 11.74 -21.60 -9.27
CA THR A 511 11.17 -21.87 -10.60
C THR A 511 10.62 -20.58 -11.22
N LEU A 512 11.34 -20.03 -12.18
CA LEU A 512 10.90 -18.85 -12.93
C LEU A 512 9.84 -19.24 -13.98
N PRO A 513 8.86 -18.32 -14.25
CA PRO A 513 7.97 -18.48 -15.38
C PRO A 513 8.76 -18.50 -16.70
N ALA A 514 8.20 -19.10 -17.74
CA ALA A 514 8.79 -19.06 -19.08
C ALA A 514 8.93 -17.61 -19.55
N GLU A 515 9.93 -17.35 -20.40
CA GLU A 515 10.09 -16.00 -20.98
C GLU A 515 8.86 -15.59 -21.78
N GLY A 516 8.39 -14.36 -21.54
CA GLY A 516 7.19 -13.81 -22.18
C GLY A 516 5.88 -14.39 -21.63
N THR A 517 5.88 -15.01 -20.42
CA THR A 517 4.64 -15.44 -19.76
C THR A 517 3.75 -14.23 -19.48
N ARG A 518 2.47 -14.37 -19.86
CA ARG A 518 1.42 -13.38 -19.65
C ARG A 518 0.27 -14.04 -18.91
N CYS A 519 -0.16 -13.42 -17.82
CA CYS A 519 -1.31 -13.84 -17.04
C CYS A 519 -2.52 -12.99 -17.44
N PRO A 520 -3.63 -13.59 -17.88
CA PRO A 520 -4.82 -12.84 -18.30
C PRO A 520 -5.46 -12.12 -17.12
N ALA A 521 -6.11 -10.98 -17.39
CA ALA A 521 -6.98 -10.33 -16.41
C ALA A 521 -8.05 -11.30 -15.89
N GLN A 522 -8.42 -11.13 -14.63
CA GLN A 522 -9.55 -11.86 -14.05
C GLN A 522 -10.86 -11.40 -14.70
N GLU A 523 -11.75 -12.33 -15.05
CA GLU A 523 -13.02 -12.01 -15.75
C GLU A 523 -13.93 -11.07 -14.93
N ASP A 524 -13.82 -11.07 -13.59
CA ASP A 524 -14.63 -10.26 -12.67
C ASP A 524 -13.77 -9.26 -11.86
N SER A 525 -12.63 -8.80 -12.39
CA SER A 525 -11.73 -7.90 -11.67
C SER A 525 -12.29 -6.48 -11.51
N VAL A 526 -13.27 -6.08 -12.32
CA VAL A 526 -13.96 -4.80 -12.23
C VAL A 526 -15.43 -5.04 -11.90
N SER A 527 -15.93 -4.43 -10.84
CA SER A 527 -17.35 -4.53 -10.45
C SER A 527 -17.86 -3.17 -9.97
N PHE A 528 -19.06 -2.81 -10.42
CA PHE A 528 -19.77 -1.62 -9.95
C PHE A 528 -20.90 -1.94 -8.95
N ALA A 529 -21.03 -3.20 -8.54
CA ALA A 529 -22.04 -3.65 -7.57
C ALA A 529 -21.82 -3.17 -6.11
N GLY A 530 -20.68 -2.51 -5.84
CA GLY A 530 -20.36 -1.95 -4.52
C GLY A 530 -19.68 -2.91 -3.56
N LEU A 531 -19.17 -2.38 -2.44
CA LEU A 531 -18.39 -3.13 -1.45
C LEU A 531 -19.18 -4.26 -0.76
N ARG A 532 -20.52 -4.18 -0.72
CA ARG A 532 -21.36 -5.22 -0.12
C ARG A 532 -21.06 -6.61 -0.67
N ASP A 533 -21.10 -6.75 -1.99
CA ASP A 533 -20.97 -8.06 -2.64
C ASP A 533 -19.53 -8.57 -2.57
N GLU A 534 -18.57 -7.67 -2.61
CA GLU A 534 -17.16 -7.97 -2.40
C GLU A 534 -16.92 -8.53 -0.99
N ILE A 535 -17.43 -7.86 0.06
CA ILE A 535 -17.28 -8.31 1.45
C ILE A 535 -18.01 -9.63 1.68
N VAL A 536 -19.21 -9.81 1.12
CA VAL A 536 -19.94 -11.11 1.18
C VAL A 536 -19.07 -12.20 0.55
N SER A 537 -18.48 -11.94 -0.61
CA SER A 537 -17.58 -12.90 -1.27
C SER A 537 -16.38 -13.26 -0.41
N GLN A 538 -15.74 -12.27 0.21
CA GLN A 538 -14.60 -12.48 1.11
C GLN A 538 -14.96 -13.33 2.33
N PHE A 539 -16.12 -13.10 2.96
CA PHE A 539 -16.60 -13.93 4.05
C PHE A 539 -16.86 -15.38 3.63
N VAL A 540 -17.36 -15.59 2.43
CA VAL A 540 -17.55 -16.95 1.87
C VAL A 540 -16.20 -17.63 1.64
N ASP A 541 -15.21 -16.91 1.15
CA ASP A 541 -13.88 -17.45 0.87
C ASP A 541 -13.13 -17.88 2.12
N ILE A 542 -13.33 -17.20 3.25
CA ILE A 542 -12.80 -17.61 4.56
C ILE A 542 -13.62 -18.70 5.24
N GLY A 543 -14.67 -19.21 4.57
CA GLY A 543 -15.43 -20.40 5.00
C GLY A 543 -16.79 -20.13 5.66
N LEU A 544 -17.30 -18.88 5.67
CA LEU A 544 -18.66 -18.62 6.09
C LEU A 544 -19.65 -19.13 5.03
N PRO A 545 -20.77 -19.78 5.43
CA PRO A 545 -21.84 -20.06 4.48
C PRO A 545 -22.40 -18.77 3.87
N GLN A 546 -22.64 -18.75 2.56
CA GLN A 546 -23.10 -17.55 1.84
C GLN A 546 -24.29 -16.84 2.52
N GLN A 547 -25.29 -17.56 2.97
CA GLN A 547 -26.45 -16.98 3.67
C GLN A 547 -26.08 -16.30 4.99
N VAL A 548 -25.05 -16.80 5.67
CA VAL A 548 -24.54 -16.17 6.91
C VAL A 548 -23.75 -14.91 6.56
N ALA A 549 -22.90 -14.96 5.55
CA ALA A 549 -22.15 -13.81 5.06
C ALA A 549 -23.08 -12.67 4.61
N GLU A 550 -24.09 -12.98 3.77
CA GLU A 550 -25.11 -12.01 3.36
C GLU A 550 -25.87 -11.43 4.58
N CYS A 551 -26.29 -12.27 5.52
CA CYS A 551 -26.99 -11.81 6.73
C CYS A 551 -26.14 -10.84 7.56
N VAL A 552 -24.84 -11.10 7.69
CA VAL A 552 -23.91 -10.27 8.46
C VAL A 552 -23.75 -8.91 7.80
N VAL A 553 -23.46 -8.90 6.52
CA VAL A 553 -23.21 -7.66 5.76
C VAL A 553 -24.49 -6.83 5.63
N ASP A 554 -25.62 -7.45 5.27
CA ASP A 554 -26.93 -6.77 5.19
C ASP A 554 -27.38 -6.23 6.56
N GLY A 555 -27.04 -6.95 7.64
CA GLY A 555 -27.29 -6.51 8.99
C GLY A 555 -26.47 -5.26 9.35
N ALA A 556 -25.20 -5.23 9.03
CA ALA A 556 -24.33 -4.07 9.26
C ALA A 556 -24.81 -2.87 8.44
N ILE A 557 -25.04 -3.04 7.13
CA ILE A 557 -25.59 -1.99 6.26
C ILE A 557 -26.95 -1.48 6.77
N GLY A 558 -27.81 -2.38 7.25
CA GLY A 558 -29.11 -2.00 7.84
C GLY A 558 -29.01 -1.20 9.13
N GLU A 559 -27.89 -1.31 9.85
CA GLU A 559 -27.64 -0.57 11.10
C GLU A 559 -27.08 0.84 10.83
N VAL A 560 -26.09 0.96 9.95
CA VAL A 560 -25.39 2.25 9.72
C VAL A 560 -25.79 2.94 8.40
N GLY A 561 -26.35 2.24 7.44
CA GLY A 561 -26.60 2.72 6.08
C GLY A 561 -25.46 2.36 5.13
N GLU A 562 -25.76 2.34 3.82
CA GLU A 562 -24.80 1.86 2.79
C GLU A 562 -23.58 2.78 2.65
N VAL A 563 -23.78 4.10 2.57
CA VAL A 563 -22.72 5.10 2.45
C VAL A 563 -21.77 5.06 3.65
N GLU A 564 -22.34 5.01 4.85
CA GLU A 564 -21.57 4.92 6.09
C GLU A 564 -20.83 3.59 6.20
N PHE A 565 -21.46 2.49 5.81
CA PHE A 565 -20.80 1.19 5.76
C PHE A 565 -19.59 1.20 4.80
N ASP A 566 -19.76 1.73 3.58
CA ASP A 566 -18.67 1.86 2.61
C ASP A 566 -17.54 2.77 3.14
N ARG A 567 -17.89 3.89 3.81
CA ARG A 567 -16.92 4.76 4.49
C ARG A 567 -16.12 4.00 5.56
N MET A 568 -16.82 3.31 6.45
CA MET A 568 -16.18 2.54 7.52
C MET A 568 -15.26 1.43 7.01
N VAL A 569 -15.62 0.83 5.87
CA VAL A 569 -14.77 -0.16 5.18
C VAL A 569 -13.51 0.50 4.64
N LEU A 570 -13.64 1.62 3.95
CA LEU A 570 -12.51 2.35 3.34
C LEU A 570 -11.54 2.91 4.40
N THR A 571 -12.07 3.41 5.52
CA THR A 571 -11.27 3.98 6.61
C THR A 571 -10.82 2.95 7.65
N ARG A 572 -11.16 1.67 7.48
CA ARG A 572 -10.90 0.58 8.44
C ARG A 572 -11.38 0.90 9.86
N ASP A 573 -12.56 1.50 9.96
CA ASP A 573 -13.15 1.99 11.19
C ASP A 573 -13.33 0.86 12.23
N GLU A 574 -12.81 1.04 13.43
CA GLU A 574 -12.86 0.02 14.50
C GLU A 574 -14.31 -0.32 14.93
N GLU A 575 -15.24 0.64 14.83
CA GLU A 575 -16.64 0.41 15.16
C GLU A 575 -17.28 -0.61 14.20
N LEU A 576 -16.84 -0.66 12.94
CA LEU A 576 -17.30 -1.65 11.98
C LEU A 576 -17.02 -3.08 12.46
N GLN A 577 -15.88 -3.34 13.09
CA GLN A 577 -15.55 -4.66 13.64
C GLN A 577 -16.58 -5.08 14.71
N ALA A 578 -16.96 -4.16 15.60
CA ALA A 578 -17.94 -4.42 16.64
C ALA A 578 -19.33 -4.70 16.05
N ILE A 579 -19.75 -3.94 15.03
CA ILE A 579 -21.02 -4.11 14.32
C ILE A 579 -21.06 -5.47 13.61
N VAL A 580 -20.02 -5.81 12.86
CA VAL A 580 -19.89 -7.10 12.16
C VAL A 580 -19.89 -8.26 13.16
N GLN A 581 -19.19 -8.13 14.29
CA GLN A 581 -19.19 -9.14 15.34
C GLN A 581 -20.59 -9.37 15.92
N GLN A 582 -21.31 -8.29 16.18
CA GLN A 582 -22.68 -8.36 16.69
C GLN A 582 -23.60 -9.10 15.72
N HIS A 583 -23.55 -8.75 14.41
CA HIS A 583 -24.36 -9.40 13.39
C HIS A 583 -23.94 -10.84 13.13
N SER A 584 -22.64 -11.15 13.17
CA SER A 584 -22.15 -12.54 13.04
C SER A 584 -22.73 -13.45 14.11
N MET A 585 -22.80 -13.00 15.38
CA MET A 585 -23.43 -13.76 16.45
C MET A 585 -24.92 -13.97 16.21
N ARG A 586 -25.64 -12.96 15.72
CA ARG A 586 -27.07 -13.06 15.39
C ARG A 586 -27.33 -14.05 14.27
N CYS A 587 -26.59 -13.90 13.15
CA CYS A 587 -26.78 -14.70 11.95
C CYS A 587 -26.35 -16.17 12.14
N ALA A 588 -25.32 -16.45 12.95
CA ALA A 588 -24.90 -17.81 13.31
C ALA A 588 -25.92 -18.54 14.18
N LEU A 589 -26.70 -17.82 14.98
CA LEU A 589 -27.76 -18.40 15.86
C LEU A 589 -29.12 -18.57 15.17
N GLY A 590 -29.23 -18.23 13.87
CA GLY A 590 -30.46 -18.37 13.10
C GLY A 590 -31.55 -17.37 13.50
N GLY A 591 -31.11 -16.12 13.74
CA GLY A 591 -31.88 -14.96 14.23
C GLY A 591 -33.02 -14.53 13.37
#